data_f10be4013f38d8b3b1784c960569f488
#
_entry.id   f10be4013f38d8b3b1784c960569f488
#
_cell.length_a   1.000
_cell.length_b   1.000
_cell.length_c   1.000
_cell.angle_alpha   90.00
_cell.angle_beta   90.00
_cell.angle_gamma   90.00
#
_symmetry.space_group_name_H-M   'P 1'
#
loop_
_entity.id
_entity.type
_entity.pdbx_description
1 polymer ?
#
loop_
_entity_poly.entity_id
_entity_poly.type
_entity_poly.pdbx_seq_one_letter_code
_entity_poly.pdbx_strand_id
1 'polypeptide(L)'
;MGLDNYGYGVDYFGYRKKFGVLVPSTNTAVEVEYNAMRPEGVITATRPCVIPPFVVNTEEEFVAMVEAISAATEPGLKDLLTVKPDHVVFGYSAETFWDGKQRSDAMFNKYNDMAMEIAGCGITFGAQAILDAFELYPQIKKVGVVSPYAPIGNTMVEKFLNDIGYEVVRMKGHNSPGPVEIAHEPFAKSRELVRQVDGDDVDAILQAGTNLYFAPLADALEKELGKPVLAINTITWWHALRSNGIPDRMDGFGSLLREH
;
A
#
# COMPACT_ATOMS: atom_id res chain seq x y z
N MET A 1 22.79 -9.16 21.35
CA MET A 1 22.67 -10.59 21.00
C MET A 1 23.87 -10.96 20.15
N GLY A 2 24.62 -12.00 20.53
CA GLY A 2 25.77 -12.45 19.72
C GLY A 2 25.29 -13.08 18.41
N LEU A 3 25.88 -12.66 17.32
CA LEU A 3 25.53 -13.05 15.95
C LEU A 3 25.81 -14.55 15.64
N ASP A 4 26.40 -15.27 16.58
CA ASP A 4 26.87 -16.66 16.40
C ASP A 4 25.82 -17.74 16.74
N ASN A 5 24.59 -17.34 17.13
CA ASN A 5 23.57 -18.29 17.60
C ASN A 5 22.49 -18.63 16.55
N TYR A 6 22.63 -18.15 15.31
CA TYR A 6 21.67 -18.44 14.25
C TYR A 6 22.10 -19.70 13.50
N GLY A 7 21.34 -20.77 13.64
CA GLY A 7 21.55 -22.02 12.92
C GLY A 7 21.41 -21.87 11.41
N TYR A 8 21.90 -22.83 10.66
CA TYR A 8 21.72 -22.91 9.21
C TYR A 8 20.22 -22.93 8.88
N GLY A 9 19.75 -21.96 8.10
CA GLY A 9 18.32 -21.84 7.71
C GLY A 9 17.60 -20.57 8.18
N VAL A 10 18.25 -19.74 9.00
CA VAL A 10 17.75 -18.43 9.41
C VAL A 10 18.54 -17.34 8.70
N ASP A 11 17.84 -16.38 8.10
CA ASP A 11 18.49 -15.22 7.49
C ASP A 11 19.17 -14.37 8.56
N TYR A 12 20.42 -13.97 8.32
CA TYR A 12 21.26 -13.30 9.31
C TYR A 12 20.70 -11.95 9.76
N PHE A 13 20.14 -11.16 8.82
CA PHE A 13 19.51 -9.87 9.12
C PHE A 13 18.01 -9.98 9.26
N GLY A 14 17.38 -10.95 8.58
CA GLY A 14 15.96 -11.23 8.61
C GLY A 14 15.58 -12.32 9.60
N TYR A 15 16.25 -12.35 10.77
CA TYR A 15 16.07 -13.43 11.74
C TYR A 15 14.66 -13.50 12.37
N ARG A 16 13.87 -12.44 12.26
CA ARG A 16 12.44 -12.45 12.67
C ARG A 16 11.54 -12.76 11.48
N LYS A 17 11.71 -12.02 10.36
CA LYS A 17 10.91 -12.19 9.14
C LYS A 17 11.61 -11.61 7.91
N LYS A 18 11.41 -12.29 6.80
CA LYS A 18 11.78 -11.83 5.46
C LYS A 18 10.52 -11.60 4.64
N PHE A 19 10.20 -10.35 4.38
CA PHE A 19 9.08 -9.98 3.52
C PHE A 19 9.53 -9.88 2.06
N GLY A 20 8.82 -10.55 1.16
CA GLY A 20 8.91 -10.27 -0.27
C GLY A 20 8.04 -9.07 -0.61
N VAL A 21 8.58 -8.09 -1.32
CA VAL A 21 7.83 -6.90 -1.74
C VAL A 21 7.78 -6.85 -3.27
N LEU A 22 6.57 -6.90 -3.82
CA LEU A 22 6.32 -6.83 -5.24
C LEU A 22 5.85 -5.43 -5.61
N VAL A 23 6.54 -4.73 -6.51
CA VAL A 23 6.25 -3.34 -6.89
C VAL A 23 6.26 -3.18 -8.41
N PRO A 24 5.52 -2.24 -9.02
CA PRO A 24 5.77 -1.83 -10.39
C PRO A 24 7.21 -1.30 -10.52
N SER A 25 7.87 -1.54 -11.65
CA SER A 25 9.27 -1.13 -11.87
C SER A 25 9.49 0.39 -11.81
N THR A 26 8.43 1.16 -11.85
CA THR A 26 8.41 2.63 -11.73
C THR A 26 8.27 3.13 -10.29
N ASN A 27 8.01 2.23 -9.33
CA ASN A 27 7.75 2.60 -7.94
C ASN A 27 9.06 2.73 -7.15
N THR A 28 9.28 3.89 -6.56
CA THR A 28 10.43 4.17 -5.69
C THR A 28 10.04 4.47 -4.25
N ALA A 29 8.77 4.77 -3.97
CA ALA A 29 8.32 5.17 -2.64
C ALA A 29 8.16 3.98 -1.68
N VAL A 30 7.63 2.85 -2.14
CA VAL A 30 7.37 1.68 -1.31
C VAL A 30 8.62 1.18 -0.60
N GLU A 31 9.71 0.99 -1.33
CA GLU A 31 10.95 0.47 -0.73
C GLU A 31 11.50 1.43 0.33
N VAL A 32 11.48 2.73 0.07
CA VAL A 32 11.95 3.75 1.02
C VAL A 32 11.07 3.79 2.26
N GLU A 33 9.75 3.86 2.10
CA GLU A 33 8.83 3.95 3.25
C GLU A 33 8.81 2.66 4.07
N TYR A 34 8.78 1.47 3.43
CA TYR A 34 8.82 0.19 4.17
C TYR A 34 10.13 0.01 4.92
N ASN A 35 11.27 0.40 4.34
CA ASN A 35 12.54 0.35 5.05
C ASN A 35 12.60 1.34 6.23
N ALA A 36 11.97 2.51 6.12
CA ALA A 36 11.84 3.46 7.22
C ALA A 36 10.94 2.94 8.36
N MET A 37 9.90 2.16 8.01
CA MET A 37 8.96 1.53 8.95
C MET A 37 9.37 0.12 9.37
N ARG A 38 10.59 -0.30 9.12
CA ARG A 38 11.04 -1.68 9.30
C ARG A 38 11.65 -1.90 10.69
N PRO A 39 11.11 -2.84 11.50
CA PRO A 39 11.71 -3.23 12.78
C PRO A 39 13.05 -3.93 12.60
N GLU A 40 13.86 -3.94 13.65
CA GLU A 40 15.08 -4.74 13.70
C GLU A 40 14.77 -6.22 13.55
N GLY A 41 15.59 -6.94 12.79
CA GLY A 41 15.40 -8.37 12.50
C GLY A 41 14.34 -8.69 11.44
N VAL A 42 13.75 -7.67 10.85
CA VAL A 42 12.88 -7.79 9.68
C VAL A 42 13.62 -7.27 8.45
N ILE A 43 13.54 -7.98 7.34
CA ILE A 43 14.10 -7.54 6.06
C ILE A 43 13.06 -7.58 4.95
N THR A 44 13.32 -6.81 3.90
CA THR A 44 12.56 -6.81 2.65
C THR A 44 13.41 -7.33 1.49
N ALA A 45 12.80 -8.10 0.61
CA ALA A 45 13.38 -8.47 -0.69
C ALA A 45 12.44 -7.91 -1.77
N THR A 46 12.80 -6.77 -2.34
CA THR A 46 11.97 -6.11 -3.35
C THR A 46 12.23 -6.68 -4.75
N ARG A 47 11.16 -6.91 -5.51
CA ARG A 47 11.20 -7.31 -6.92
C ARG A 47 10.26 -6.44 -7.75
N PRO A 48 10.74 -5.89 -8.87
CA PRO A 48 9.88 -5.11 -9.76
C PRO A 48 9.06 -6.01 -10.68
N CYS A 49 7.77 -5.69 -10.83
CA CYS A 49 7.01 -6.05 -12.00
C CYS A 49 7.40 -5.10 -13.13
N VAL A 50 8.07 -5.60 -14.14
CA VAL A 50 8.56 -4.74 -15.22
C VAL A 50 7.41 -4.34 -16.14
N ILE A 51 7.16 -3.04 -16.22
CA ILE A 51 6.17 -2.43 -17.11
C ILE A 51 6.83 -1.50 -18.12
N PRO A 52 6.24 -1.33 -19.31
CA PRO A 52 6.72 -0.33 -20.25
C PRO A 52 6.56 1.10 -19.71
N PRO A 53 7.26 2.08 -20.27
CA PRO A 53 7.02 3.49 -19.96
C PRO A 53 5.59 3.89 -20.31
N PHE A 54 4.92 4.61 -19.40
CA PHE A 54 3.59 5.18 -19.63
C PHE A 54 3.61 6.69 -19.43
N VAL A 55 2.87 7.38 -20.31
CA VAL A 55 2.37 8.73 -20.08
C VAL A 55 0.84 8.60 -20.02
N VAL A 56 0.24 9.20 -19.00
CA VAL A 56 -1.19 9.02 -18.71
C VAL A 56 -1.90 10.35 -18.89
N ASN A 57 -2.44 10.60 -20.08
CA ASN A 57 -3.23 11.77 -20.40
C ASN A 57 -4.71 11.45 -20.60
N THR A 58 -5.03 10.16 -20.87
CA THR A 58 -6.40 9.69 -21.13
C THR A 58 -6.77 8.54 -20.20
N GLU A 59 -8.05 8.24 -20.14
CA GLU A 59 -8.57 7.10 -19.37
C GLU A 59 -8.08 5.77 -19.98
N GLU A 60 -8.00 5.68 -21.28
CA GLU A 60 -7.54 4.49 -21.99
C GLU A 60 -6.06 4.19 -21.68
N GLU A 61 -5.22 5.24 -21.61
CA GLU A 61 -3.81 5.10 -21.24
C GLU A 61 -3.67 4.67 -19.77
N PHE A 62 -4.53 5.15 -18.87
CA PHE A 62 -4.56 4.69 -17.49
C PHE A 62 -4.96 3.22 -17.39
N VAL A 63 -6.01 2.80 -18.10
CA VAL A 63 -6.45 1.40 -18.17
C VAL A 63 -5.33 0.51 -18.71
N ALA A 64 -4.68 0.91 -19.79
CA ALA A 64 -3.58 0.15 -20.39
C ALA A 64 -2.39 -0.01 -19.40
N MET A 65 -2.10 1.01 -18.59
CA MET A 65 -1.09 0.93 -17.53
C MET A 65 -1.49 -0.11 -16.47
N VAL A 66 -2.73 -0.09 -15.99
CA VAL A 66 -3.24 -1.07 -15.02
C VAL A 66 -3.18 -2.49 -15.57
N GLU A 67 -3.56 -2.68 -16.83
CA GLU A 67 -3.49 -3.98 -17.50
C GLU A 67 -2.03 -4.48 -17.63
N ALA A 68 -1.09 -3.59 -17.96
CA ALA A 68 0.33 -3.94 -18.04
C ALA A 68 0.89 -4.37 -16.68
N ILE A 69 0.53 -3.70 -15.59
CA ILE A 69 0.91 -4.11 -14.25
C ILE A 69 0.29 -5.47 -13.89
N SER A 70 -1.00 -5.65 -14.18
CA SER A 70 -1.69 -6.92 -13.97
C SER A 70 -1.03 -8.08 -14.71
N ALA A 71 -0.64 -7.87 -15.96
CA ALA A 71 0.06 -8.88 -16.77
C ALA A 71 1.47 -9.21 -16.24
N ALA A 72 2.17 -8.22 -15.67
CA ALA A 72 3.51 -8.38 -15.10
C ALA A 72 3.50 -8.98 -13.67
N THR A 73 2.34 -9.01 -13.01
CA THR A 73 2.22 -9.43 -11.61
C THR A 73 2.57 -10.89 -11.40
N GLU A 74 2.00 -11.81 -12.19
CA GLU A 74 2.24 -13.24 -12.00
C GLU A 74 3.71 -13.65 -12.25
N PRO A 75 4.37 -13.22 -13.36
CA PRO A 75 5.79 -13.44 -13.54
C PRO A 75 6.64 -12.85 -12.40
N GLY A 76 6.37 -11.60 -12.01
CA GLY A 76 7.10 -10.93 -10.93
C GLY A 76 6.92 -11.62 -9.58
N LEU A 77 5.72 -12.15 -9.29
CA LEU A 77 5.48 -12.92 -8.07
C LEU A 77 6.29 -14.23 -8.08
N LYS A 78 6.31 -14.97 -9.19
CA LYS A 78 7.12 -16.19 -9.32
C LYS A 78 8.61 -15.92 -9.09
N ASP A 79 9.12 -14.84 -9.66
CA ASP A 79 10.51 -14.41 -9.45
C ASP A 79 10.78 -14.06 -7.98
N LEU A 80 9.85 -13.31 -7.35
CA LEU A 80 9.96 -12.94 -5.94
C LEU A 80 9.97 -14.16 -5.02
N LEU A 81 9.13 -15.15 -5.27
CA LEU A 81 9.02 -16.34 -4.43
C LEU A 81 10.31 -17.20 -4.42
N THR A 82 11.23 -16.98 -5.35
CA THR A 82 12.55 -17.68 -5.36
C THR A 82 13.42 -17.33 -4.15
N VAL A 83 13.22 -16.16 -3.51
CA VAL A 83 13.94 -15.81 -2.27
C VAL A 83 13.35 -16.49 -1.03
N LYS A 84 12.27 -17.28 -1.20
CA LYS A 84 11.52 -17.94 -0.12
C LYS A 84 11.17 -16.96 1.00
N PRO A 85 10.32 -15.96 0.73
CA PRO A 85 9.89 -15.02 1.75
C PRO A 85 8.96 -15.72 2.75
N ASP A 86 8.88 -15.20 3.97
CA ASP A 86 7.90 -15.63 4.96
C ASP A 86 6.49 -15.08 4.69
N HIS A 87 6.41 -13.99 3.92
CA HIS A 87 5.17 -13.33 3.52
C HIS A 87 5.43 -12.39 2.34
N VAL A 88 4.44 -12.20 1.48
CA VAL A 88 4.55 -11.27 0.34
C VAL A 88 3.67 -10.05 0.56
N VAL A 89 4.20 -8.87 0.24
CA VAL A 89 3.49 -7.59 0.28
C VAL A 89 3.41 -7.03 -1.13
N PHE A 90 2.20 -6.73 -1.57
CA PHE A 90 1.96 -6.08 -2.86
C PHE A 90 2.05 -4.57 -2.69
N GLY A 91 3.16 -3.99 -3.15
CA GLY A 91 3.46 -2.56 -3.09
C GLY A 91 2.85 -1.80 -4.26
N TYR A 92 1.62 -2.11 -4.66
CA TYR A 92 0.81 -1.35 -5.60
C TYR A 92 -0.67 -1.44 -5.21
N SER A 93 -1.46 -0.46 -5.58
CA SER A 93 -2.82 -0.30 -5.07
C SER A 93 -3.89 -0.08 -6.14
N ALA A 94 -3.59 0.57 -7.27
CA ALA A 94 -4.58 0.84 -8.30
C ALA A 94 -5.28 -0.45 -8.77
N GLU A 95 -4.50 -1.49 -9.01
CA GLU A 95 -4.97 -2.80 -9.46
C GLU A 95 -5.78 -3.52 -8.38
N THR A 96 -5.41 -3.33 -7.10
CA THR A 96 -6.10 -3.99 -5.98
C THR A 96 -7.46 -3.39 -5.69
N PHE A 97 -7.72 -2.15 -6.13
CA PHE A 97 -9.03 -1.49 -6.04
C PHE A 97 -9.87 -1.64 -7.32
N TRP A 98 -9.24 -2.06 -8.43
CA TRP A 98 -9.85 -2.02 -9.75
C TRP A 98 -11.12 -2.84 -9.81
N ASP A 99 -12.19 -2.19 -10.29
CA ASP A 99 -13.54 -2.77 -10.42
C ASP A 99 -14.19 -3.25 -9.11
N GLY A 100 -13.72 -2.74 -7.95
CA GLY A 100 -14.32 -2.91 -6.65
C GLY A 100 -13.97 -4.20 -5.92
N LYS A 101 -14.69 -4.46 -4.83
CA LYS A 101 -14.37 -5.52 -3.87
C LYS A 101 -14.33 -6.92 -4.48
N GLN A 102 -15.31 -7.29 -5.30
CA GLN A 102 -15.39 -8.65 -5.84
C GLN A 102 -14.17 -9.04 -6.67
N ARG A 103 -13.70 -8.13 -7.55
CA ARG A 103 -12.50 -8.37 -8.35
C ARG A 103 -11.24 -8.36 -7.48
N SER A 104 -11.17 -7.45 -6.51
CA SER A 104 -10.09 -7.41 -5.52
C SER A 104 -9.93 -8.74 -4.79
N ASP A 105 -11.04 -9.30 -4.27
CA ASP A 105 -11.04 -10.58 -3.56
C ASP A 105 -10.61 -11.75 -4.47
N ALA A 106 -11.10 -11.78 -5.70
CA ALA A 106 -10.72 -12.80 -6.68
C ALA A 106 -9.21 -12.75 -7.00
N MET A 107 -8.66 -11.54 -7.15
CA MET A 107 -7.25 -11.33 -7.41
C MET A 107 -6.38 -11.71 -6.20
N PHE A 108 -6.83 -11.33 -4.99
CA PHE A 108 -6.18 -11.73 -3.74
C PHE A 108 -6.10 -13.25 -3.63
N ASN A 109 -7.23 -13.95 -3.78
CA ASN A 109 -7.28 -15.41 -3.68
C ASN A 109 -6.34 -16.08 -4.69
N LYS A 110 -6.36 -15.64 -5.97
CA LYS A 110 -5.46 -16.16 -7.01
C LYS A 110 -3.99 -16.10 -6.60
N TYR A 111 -3.53 -14.94 -6.12
CA TYR A 111 -2.11 -14.76 -5.81
C TYR A 111 -1.73 -15.31 -4.44
N ASN A 112 -2.67 -15.35 -3.50
CA ASN A 112 -2.45 -16.03 -2.22
C ASN A 112 -2.28 -17.55 -2.42
N ASP A 113 -3.15 -18.18 -3.21
CA ASP A 113 -3.04 -19.60 -3.54
C ASP A 113 -1.71 -19.91 -4.21
N MET A 114 -1.29 -19.08 -5.15
CA MET A 114 0.02 -19.21 -5.81
C MET A 114 1.19 -19.09 -4.84
N ALA A 115 1.18 -18.11 -3.93
CA ALA A 115 2.23 -17.92 -2.94
C ALA A 115 2.28 -19.08 -1.93
N MET A 116 1.11 -19.57 -1.52
CA MET A 116 0.98 -20.74 -0.66
C MET A 116 1.52 -22.01 -1.34
N GLU A 117 1.17 -22.24 -2.61
CA GLU A 117 1.62 -23.42 -3.36
C GLU A 117 3.13 -23.42 -3.58
N ILE A 118 3.73 -22.27 -3.96
CA ILE A 118 5.14 -22.20 -4.35
C ILE A 118 6.08 -22.03 -3.15
N ALA A 119 5.69 -21.22 -2.16
CA ALA A 119 6.59 -20.84 -1.05
C ALA A 119 6.01 -21.09 0.35
N GLY A 120 4.76 -21.52 0.46
CA GLY A 120 4.09 -21.76 1.75
C GLY A 120 3.85 -20.49 2.55
N CYS A 121 3.73 -19.33 1.90
CA CYS A 121 3.56 -18.04 2.55
C CYS A 121 2.28 -17.33 2.09
N GLY A 122 1.67 -16.53 2.99
CA GLY A 122 0.52 -15.69 2.68
C GLY A 122 0.94 -14.36 2.02
N ILE A 123 -0.06 -13.56 1.65
CA ILE A 123 0.15 -12.26 1.03
C ILE A 123 -0.61 -11.15 1.74
N THR A 124 -0.21 -9.89 1.52
CA THR A 124 -0.93 -8.68 1.90
C THR A 124 -1.20 -7.84 0.66
N PHE A 125 -2.47 -7.48 0.45
CA PHE A 125 -2.92 -6.46 -0.49
C PHE A 125 -3.35 -5.19 0.24
N GLY A 126 -3.16 -4.02 -0.37
CA GLY A 126 -3.65 -2.76 0.17
C GLY A 126 -5.17 -2.75 0.40
N ALA A 127 -5.93 -3.36 -0.51
CA ALA A 127 -7.39 -3.43 -0.42
C ALA A 127 -7.89 -4.16 0.86
N GLN A 128 -7.33 -5.36 1.15
CA GLN A 128 -7.68 -6.10 2.37
C GLN A 128 -7.14 -5.40 3.63
N ALA A 129 -5.93 -4.87 3.55
CA ALA A 129 -5.32 -4.16 4.67
C ALA A 129 -6.12 -2.91 5.10
N ILE A 130 -6.80 -2.22 4.18
CA ILE A 130 -7.70 -1.10 4.51
C ILE A 130 -8.86 -1.56 5.37
N LEU A 131 -9.48 -2.70 5.07
CA LEU A 131 -10.59 -3.25 5.87
C LEU A 131 -10.14 -3.43 7.32
N ASP A 132 -9.06 -4.18 7.53
CA ASP A 132 -8.54 -4.48 8.87
C ASP A 132 -8.08 -3.22 9.61
N ALA A 133 -7.47 -2.26 8.90
CA ALA A 133 -7.08 -0.99 9.50
C ALA A 133 -8.28 -0.14 9.94
N PHE A 134 -9.32 -0.06 9.11
CA PHE A 134 -10.51 0.74 9.43
C PHE A 134 -11.33 0.15 10.58
N GLU A 135 -11.31 -1.18 10.77
CA GLU A 135 -11.95 -1.83 11.92
C GLU A 135 -11.37 -1.38 13.26
N LEU A 136 -10.11 -0.93 13.29
CA LEU A 136 -9.48 -0.38 14.51
C LEU A 136 -9.99 1.02 14.87
N TYR A 137 -10.68 1.68 13.95
CA TYR A 137 -11.24 3.02 14.11
C TYR A 137 -12.76 2.99 13.92
N PRO A 138 -13.54 2.49 14.91
CA PRO A 138 -14.97 2.24 14.74
C PRO A 138 -15.81 3.51 14.44
N GLN A 139 -15.23 4.69 14.69
CA GLN A 139 -15.83 5.98 14.36
C GLN A 139 -15.78 6.29 12.86
N ILE A 140 -14.85 5.68 12.09
CA ILE A 140 -14.73 5.97 10.66
C ILE A 140 -15.94 5.37 9.91
N LYS A 141 -16.67 6.22 9.22
CA LYS A 141 -17.74 5.89 8.27
C LYS A 141 -17.61 6.72 6.99
N LYS A 142 -17.08 7.94 7.11
CA LYS A 142 -16.97 8.92 6.06
C LYS A 142 -15.51 9.34 5.88
N VAL A 143 -15.03 9.22 4.66
CA VAL A 143 -13.61 9.46 4.36
C VAL A 143 -13.42 10.54 3.29
N GLY A 144 -12.41 11.38 3.50
CA GLY A 144 -11.80 12.17 2.45
C GLY A 144 -10.66 11.37 1.82
N VAL A 145 -10.55 11.37 0.49
CA VAL A 145 -9.54 10.56 -0.19
C VAL A 145 -8.63 11.42 -1.07
N VAL A 146 -7.32 11.19 -0.94
CA VAL A 146 -6.29 11.78 -1.82
C VAL A 146 -5.56 10.65 -2.56
N SER A 147 -5.34 10.82 -3.85
CA SER A 147 -4.62 9.85 -4.69
C SER A 147 -3.69 10.54 -5.71
N PRO A 148 -2.77 9.82 -6.34
CA PRO A 148 -2.04 10.33 -7.50
C PRO A 148 -2.82 10.22 -8.81
N TYR A 149 -3.96 9.55 -8.83
CA TYR A 149 -4.62 9.06 -10.04
C TYR A 149 -5.37 10.14 -10.82
N ALA A 150 -5.58 9.84 -12.10
CA ALA A 150 -6.56 10.49 -12.97
C ALA A 150 -8.00 10.14 -12.51
N PRO A 151 -9.04 10.85 -13.01
CA PRO A 151 -10.43 10.66 -12.58
C PRO A 151 -10.90 9.20 -12.60
N ILE A 152 -10.57 8.42 -13.63
CA ILE A 152 -10.97 7.00 -13.73
C ILE A 152 -10.40 6.17 -12.57
N GLY A 153 -9.13 6.36 -12.20
CA GLY A 153 -8.53 5.67 -11.06
C GLY A 153 -9.17 6.06 -9.74
N ASN A 154 -9.55 7.34 -9.60
CA ASN A 154 -10.29 7.84 -8.44
C ASN A 154 -11.66 7.16 -8.32
N THR A 155 -12.40 7.03 -9.42
CA THR A 155 -13.69 6.32 -9.46
C THR A 155 -13.56 4.87 -9.00
N MET A 156 -12.46 4.18 -9.34
CA MET A 156 -12.23 2.80 -8.91
C MET A 156 -11.96 2.70 -7.39
N VAL A 157 -11.18 3.64 -6.84
CA VAL A 157 -10.97 3.71 -5.38
C VAL A 157 -12.27 4.01 -4.64
N GLU A 158 -13.05 4.98 -5.11
CA GLU A 158 -14.37 5.32 -4.55
C GLU A 158 -15.33 4.12 -4.59
N LYS A 159 -15.41 3.45 -5.75
CA LYS A 159 -16.21 2.23 -5.88
C LYS A 159 -15.82 1.17 -4.86
N PHE A 160 -14.52 0.90 -4.73
CA PHE A 160 -14.03 -0.08 -3.75
C PHE A 160 -14.43 0.30 -2.31
N LEU A 161 -14.21 1.56 -1.91
CA LEU A 161 -14.55 2.02 -0.56
C LEU A 161 -16.05 1.94 -0.27
N ASN A 162 -16.90 2.30 -1.26
CA ASN A 162 -18.34 2.16 -1.15
C ASN A 162 -18.77 0.69 -1.06
N ASP A 163 -18.15 -0.21 -1.84
CA ASP A 163 -18.42 -1.65 -1.81
C ASP A 163 -18.13 -2.27 -0.43
N ILE A 164 -17.16 -1.71 0.32
CA ILE A 164 -16.81 -2.16 1.67
C ILE A 164 -17.51 -1.36 2.79
N GLY A 165 -18.43 -0.46 2.44
CA GLY A 165 -19.33 0.22 3.39
C GLY A 165 -18.82 1.55 3.93
N TYR A 166 -17.85 2.19 3.29
CA TYR A 166 -17.35 3.53 3.65
C TYR A 166 -17.77 4.57 2.62
N GLU A 167 -18.35 5.68 3.08
CA GLU A 167 -18.77 6.79 2.23
C GLU A 167 -17.56 7.67 1.88
N VAL A 168 -17.27 7.84 0.60
CA VAL A 168 -16.29 8.83 0.13
C VAL A 168 -16.98 10.18 -0.04
N VAL A 169 -16.77 11.06 0.95
CA VAL A 169 -17.39 12.40 0.95
C VAL A 169 -16.77 13.32 -0.10
N ARG A 170 -15.46 13.30 -0.19
CA ARG A 170 -14.67 14.07 -1.16
C ARG A 170 -13.44 13.30 -1.59
N MET A 171 -13.12 13.42 -2.86
CA MET A 171 -11.93 12.81 -3.45
C MET A 171 -11.18 13.79 -4.34
N LYS A 172 -9.85 13.82 -4.23
CA LYS A 172 -8.97 14.63 -5.05
C LYS A 172 -7.77 13.82 -5.53
N GLY A 173 -7.50 13.91 -6.83
CA GLY A 173 -6.32 13.32 -7.46
C GLY A 173 -5.26 14.36 -7.76
N HIS A 174 -3.99 13.96 -7.68
CA HIS A 174 -2.88 14.75 -8.22
C HIS A 174 -2.95 14.87 -9.75
N ASN A 175 -3.56 13.88 -10.40
CA ASN A 175 -3.54 13.71 -11.86
C ASN A 175 -2.10 13.65 -12.38
N SER A 176 -1.27 12.83 -11.74
CA SER A 176 0.14 12.68 -12.10
C SER A 176 0.24 12.15 -13.54
N PRO A 177 1.15 12.71 -14.37
CA PRO A 177 1.16 12.42 -15.80
C PRO A 177 1.72 11.04 -16.16
N GLY A 178 2.20 10.29 -15.18
CA GLY A 178 2.70 8.94 -15.36
C GLY A 178 3.09 8.28 -14.05
N PRO A 179 3.35 6.97 -14.07
CA PRO A 179 3.63 6.23 -12.83
C PRO A 179 4.95 6.62 -12.16
N VAL A 180 5.94 7.11 -12.91
CA VAL A 180 7.21 7.62 -12.35
C VAL A 180 7.01 8.96 -11.64
N GLU A 181 6.25 9.86 -12.27
CA GLU A 181 6.00 11.22 -11.79
C GLU A 181 5.20 11.27 -10.50
N ILE A 182 4.50 10.18 -10.15
CA ILE A 182 3.82 10.05 -8.86
C ILE A 182 4.79 10.29 -7.70
N ALA A 183 5.99 9.72 -7.76
CA ALA A 183 7.01 9.92 -6.71
C ALA A 183 7.62 11.33 -6.69
N HIS A 184 7.37 12.13 -7.71
CA HIS A 184 7.86 13.52 -7.81
C HIS A 184 6.86 14.55 -7.29
N GLU A 185 5.64 14.11 -6.92
CA GLU A 185 4.62 15.05 -6.41
C GLU A 185 5.06 15.68 -5.08
N PRO A 186 5.04 17.02 -4.99
CA PRO A 186 5.54 17.69 -3.80
C PRO A 186 4.58 17.55 -2.61
N PHE A 187 5.11 17.38 -1.40
CA PHE A 187 4.32 17.33 -0.17
C PHE A 187 3.39 18.55 0.03
N ALA A 188 3.80 19.72 -0.45
CA ALA A 188 2.95 20.92 -0.37
C ALA A 188 1.64 20.75 -1.15
N LYS A 189 1.68 20.11 -2.34
CA LYS A 189 0.49 19.79 -3.14
C LYS A 189 -0.36 18.73 -2.45
N SER A 190 0.25 17.68 -1.93
CA SER A 190 -0.47 16.65 -1.17
C SER A 190 -1.19 17.23 0.04
N ARG A 191 -0.53 18.10 0.80
CA ARG A 191 -1.13 18.83 1.94
C ARG A 191 -2.31 19.69 1.51
N GLU A 192 -2.20 20.40 0.40
CA GLU A 192 -3.29 21.22 -0.14
C GLU A 192 -4.48 20.35 -0.56
N LEU A 193 -4.26 19.21 -1.21
CA LEU A 193 -5.33 18.29 -1.58
C LEU A 193 -6.01 17.70 -0.34
N VAL A 194 -5.25 17.39 0.72
CA VAL A 194 -5.83 16.93 1.99
C VAL A 194 -6.77 17.99 2.56
N ARG A 195 -6.39 19.28 2.58
CA ARG A 195 -7.26 20.36 3.05
C ARG A 195 -8.55 20.50 2.23
N GLN A 196 -8.50 20.15 0.93
CA GLN A 196 -9.69 20.18 0.06
C GLN A 196 -10.64 19.01 0.30
N VAL A 197 -10.16 17.88 0.81
CA VAL A 197 -11.01 16.73 1.11
C VAL A 197 -11.39 16.63 2.58
N ASP A 198 -10.74 17.38 3.46
CA ASP A 198 -11.08 17.47 4.88
C ASP A 198 -12.33 18.30 5.15
N GLY A 199 -12.95 18.14 6.31
CA GLY A 199 -14.11 18.88 6.80
C GLY A 199 -14.70 18.22 8.05
N ASP A 200 -15.63 18.91 8.71
CA ASP A 200 -16.31 18.40 9.91
C ASP A 200 -17.19 17.16 9.63
N ASP A 201 -17.51 16.94 8.37
CA ASP A 201 -18.27 15.79 7.87
C ASP A 201 -17.38 14.60 7.43
N VAL A 202 -16.08 14.65 7.70
CA VAL A 202 -15.11 13.61 7.35
C VAL A 202 -14.47 13.06 8.63
N ASP A 203 -14.57 11.75 8.82
CA ASP A 203 -14.04 11.06 10.01
C ASP A 203 -12.53 10.77 9.91
N ALA A 204 -12.04 10.55 8.69
CA ALA A 204 -10.63 10.23 8.42
C ALA A 204 -10.23 10.63 7.00
N ILE A 205 -8.92 10.78 6.79
CA ILE A 205 -8.33 10.93 5.45
C ILE A 205 -7.63 9.62 5.06
N LEU A 206 -7.92 9.13 3.87
CA LEU A 206 -7.19 8.02 3.24
C LEU A 206 -6.33 8.56 2.09
N GLN A 207 -5.05 8.24 2.09
CA GLN A 207 -4.22 8.41 0.89
C GLN A 207 -4.09 7.05 0.19
N ALA A 208 -4.53 6.97 -1.06
CA ALA A 208 -4.36 5.84 -1.96
C ALA A 208 -3.24 6.13 -2.97
N GLY A 209 -2.55 5.09 -3.44
CA GLY A 209 -1.45 5.23 -4.41
C GLY A 209 -0.07 5.07 -3.78
N THR A 210 0.50 3.89 -3.94
CA THR A 210 1.71 3.44 -3.22
C THR A 210 3.00 4.14 -3.65
N ASN A 211 3.07 4.71 -4.88
CA ASN A 211 4.25 5.48 -5.32
C ASN A 211 4.23 6.95 -4.89
N LEU A 212 3.17 7.42 -4.22
CA LEU A 212 3.12 8.75 -3.62
C LEU A 212 3.72 8.68 -2.21
N TYR A 213 4.86 9.37 -2.00
CA TYR A 213 5.43 9.52 -0.66
C TYR A 213 4.45 10.23 0.27
N PHE A 214 3.99 9.55 1.31
CA PHE A 214 2.95 10.12 2.15
C PHE A 214 3.03 9.72 3.63
N ALA A 215 3.67 8.62 4.00
CA ALA A 215 3.61 8.12 5.37
C ALA A 215 4.10 9.13 6.44
N PRO A 216 5.23 9.84 6.28
CA PRO A 216 5.63 10.88 7.23
C PRO A 216 4.71 12.11 7.19
N LEU A 217 4.15 12.43 6.02
CA LEU A 217 3.20 13.54 5.87
C LEU A 217 1.88 13.20 6.57
N ALA A 218 1.43 11.94 6.52
CA ALA A 218 0.24 11.46 7.22
C ALA A 218 0.34 11.70 8.72
N ASP A 219 1.48 11.34 9.35
CA ASP A 219 1.72 11.58 10.79
C ASP A 219 1.64 13.08 11.16
N ALA A 220 2.19 13.94 10.33
CA ALA A 220 2.12 15.39 10.54
C ALA A 220 0.69 15.93 10.40
N LEU A 221 -0.04 15.49 9.36
CA LEU A 221 -1.41 15.91 9.10
C LEU A 221 -2.39 15.38 10.14
N GLU A 222 -2.19 14.16 10.64
CA GLU A 222 -3.00 13.59 11.70
C GLU A 222 -2.96 14.44 12.97
N LYS A 223 -1.78 14.95 13.33
CA LYS A 223 -1.60 15.88 14.46
C LYS A 223 -2.21 17.26 14.19
N GLU A 224 -2.15 17.73 12.93
CA GLU A 224 -2.72 19.02 12.53
C GLU A 224 -4.27 18.99 12.52
N LEU A 225 -4.85 17.91 12.01
CA LEU A 225 -6.30 17.77 11.79
C LEU A 225 -7.04 17.17 13.00
N GLY A 226 -6.34 16.49 13.91
CA GLY A 226 -6.94 15.83 15.07
C GLY A 226 -7.84 14.64 14.70
N LYS A 227 -7.62 14.02 13.54
CA LYS A 227 -8.33 12.84 13.04
C LYS A 227 -7.36 11.90 12.32
N PRO A 228 -7.68 10.59 12.16
CA PRO A 228 -6.81 9.65 11.46
C PRO A 228 -6.50 10.10 10.02
N VAL A 229 -5.22 10.07 9.67
CA VAL A 229 -4.73 10.26 8.30
C VAL A 229 -3.92 9.01 7.92
N LEU A 230 -4.49 8.19 7.08
CA LEU A 230 -4.03 6.85 6.81
C LEU A 230 -3.37 6.77 5.43
N ALA A 231 -2.05 6.57 5.39
CA ALA A 231 -1.30 6.34 4.17
C ALA A 231 -1.37 4.87 3.76
N ILE A 232 -1.62 4.58 2.49
CA ILE A 232 -1.75 3.19 1.99
C ILE A 232 -0.49 2.36 2.26
N ASN A 233 0.70 2.94 2.19
CA ASN A 233 1.95 2.23 2.48
C ASN A 233 2.04 1.88 3.97
N THR A 234 1.62 2.78 4.87
CA THR A 234 1.55 2.48 6.31
C THR A 234 0.54 1.37 6.60
N ILE A 235 -0.65 1.45 6.01
CA ILE A 235 -1.72 0.44 6.16
C ILE A 235 -1.22 -0.94 5.72
N THR A 236 -0.66 -1.02 4.52
CA THR A 236 -0.22 -2.29 3.93
C THR A 236 0.94 -2.89 4.72
N TRP A 237 1.90 -2.07 5.13
CA TRP A 237 3.04 -2.53 5.93
C TRP A 237 2.64 -2.93 7.35
N TRP A 238 1.79 -2.14 8.01
CA TRP A 238 1.21 -2.48 9.31
C TRP A 238 0.51 -3.85 9.26
N HIS A 239 -0.37 -4.05 8.28
CA HIS A 239 -1.08 -5.32 8.11
C HIS A 239 -0.11 -6.49 7.92
N ALA A 240 0.90 -6.34 7.07
CA ALA A 240 1.92 -7.36 6.85
C ALA A 240 2.66 -7.71 8.14
N LEU A 241 3.07 -6.72 8.93
CA LEU A 241 3.72 -6.93 10.22
C LEU A 241 2.80 -7.68 11.19
N ARG A 242 1.57 -7.22 11.39
CA ARG A 242 0.63 -7.79 12.37
C ARG A 242 0.20 -9.21 12.00
N SER A 243 -0.10 -9.47 10.73
CA SER A 243 -0.41 -10.81 10.22
C SER A 243 0.72 -11.82 10.40
N ASN A 244 1.94 -11.34 10.61
CA ASN A 244 3.12 -12.18 10.83
C ASN A 244 3.65 -12.14 12.28
N GLY A 245 2.85 -11.64 13.22
CA GLY A 245 3.19 -11.66 14.64
C GLY A 245 4.32 -10.68 15.02
N ILE A 246 4.51 -9.61 14.26
CA ILE A 246 5.45 -8.53 14.55
C ILE A 246 4.67 -7.38 15.21
N PRO A 247 4.72 -7.24 16.54
CA PRO A 247 3.91 -6.25 17.27
C PRO A 247 4.60 -4.88 17.42
N ASP A 248 5.74 -4.69 16.81
CA ASP A 248 6.56 -3.47 16.96
C ASP A 248 5.76 -2.23 16.57
N ARG A 249 5.82 -1.21 17.41
CA ARG A 249 5.18 0.08 17.20
C ARG A 249 6.22 1.11 16.81
N MET A 250 5.86 2.00 15.90
CA MET A 250 6.79 3.01 15.37
C MET A 250 6.12 4.36 15.26
N ASP A 251 6.82 5.37 15.74
CA ASP A 251 6.42 6.78 15.62
C ASP A 251 6.78 7.37 14.26
N GLY A 252 6.10 8.45 13.87
CA GLY A 252 6.41 9.22 12.68
C GLY A 252 5.68 8.76 11.41
N PHE A 253 4.76 7.78 11.52
CA PHE A 253 4.03 7.21 10.37
C PHE A 253 2.50 7.12 10.62
N GLY A 254 2.00 7.89 11.59
CA GLY A 254 0.59 7.93 11.98
C GLY A 254 0.22 7.01 13.13
N SER A 255 -0.99 7.19 13.66
CA SER A 255 -1.52 6.45 14.81
C SER A 255 -1.63 4.96 14.57
N LEU A 256 -1.92 4.53 13.34
CA LEU A 256 -2.06 3.12 12.99
C LEU A 256 -0.81 2.30 13.37
N LEU A 257 0.38 2.77 13.01
CA LEU A 257 1.62 2.05 13.30
C LEU A 257 2.15 2.34 14.71
N ARG A 258 1.78 3.47 15.30
CA ARG A 258 2.18 3.87 16.66
C ARG A 258 1.35 3.17 17.75
N GLU A 259 0.05 2.95 17.53
CA GLU A 259 -0.90 2.56 18.57
C GLU A 259 -1.43 1.12 18.41
N HIS A 260 -1.41 0.61 17.19
CA HIS A 260 -1.94 -0.68 16.82
C HIS A 260 -0.86 -1.57 16.21
#